data_b236f3de360459c75c494a58a81f9cac
#
_entry.id   b236f3de360459c75c494a58a81f9cac
#
_cell.length_a   1.000
_cell.length_b   1.000
_cell.length_c   1.000
_cell.angle_alpha   90.00
_cell.angle_beta   90.00
_cell.angle_gamma   90.00
#
_symmetry.space_group_name_H-M   'P 1'
#
loop_
_entity.id
_entity.type
_entity.pdbx_description
1 polymer ?
#
loop_
_entity_poly.entity_id
_entity_poly.type
_entity_poly.pdbx_seq_one_letter_code
_entity_poly.pdbx_strand_id
1 'polypeptide(L)'
;MYTFDHDLFLTLNFDGGDLLDEAMLAISGTAMWIPLYLLIFWLVQRNYGWKALGGFILLLAVAMGLADMVAGIFKHSGLLEGLLPNFEPRWRPMFEPALEGLAITPDSLRTLRDGALLAEPAVHVPIEALGGRFGTVSAHASTVWALCILSASVIRRRWFTILMLLCTLLICYSRIYLAKHYPMDIFWGSLLGILLGWIGNLLFFRYFCRTK
;
A
#
# COMPACT_ATOMS: atom_id res chain seq x y z
N MET A 1 -18.17 13.64 1.50
CA MET A 1 -16.97 12.87 1.05
C MET A 1 -16.82 11.58 1.84
N TYR A 2 -17.00 11.59 3.16
CA TYR A 2 -16.96 10.40 4.02
C TYR A 2 -17.98 9.32 3.62
N THR A 3 -19.24 9.70 3.34
CA THR A 3 -20.30 8.76 2.95
C THR A 3 -19.98 7.98 1.69
N PHE A 4 -19.53 8.65 0.61
CA PHE A 4 -19.22 7.99 -0.66
C PHE A 4 -18.07 6.97 -0.52
N ASP A 5 -17.01 7.33 0.21
CA ASP A 5 -15.86 6.45 0.40
C ASP A 5 -16.23 5.23 1.27
N HIS A 6 -17.10 5.43 2.26
CA HIS A 6 -17.63 4.36 3.11
C HIS A 6 -18.55 3.42 2.30
N ASP A 7 -19.47 3.95 1.53
CA ASP A 7 -20.39 3.17 0.70
C ASP A 7 -19.64 2.36 -0.36
N LEU A 8 -18.63 2.98 -0.99
CA LEU A 8 -17.76 2.29 -1.93
C LEU A 8 -16.94 1.18 -1.25
N PHE A 9 -16.44 1.45 -0.03
CA PHE A 9 -15.75 0.42 0.75
C PHE A 9 -16.67 -0.77 1.02
N LEU A 10 -17.87 -0.55 1.55
CA LEU A 10 -18.84 -1.62 1.83
C LEU A 10 -19.25 -2.42 0.59
N THR A 11 -19.25 -1.78 -0.58
CA THR A 11 -19.53 -2.46 -1.84
C THR A 11 -18.38 -3.38 -2.28
N LEU A 12 -17.12 -3.01 -1.95
CA LEU A 12 -15.92 -3.72 -2.37
C LEU A 12 -15.41 -4.72 -1.33
N ASN A 13 -15.82 -4.57 -0.07
CA ASN A 13 -15.49 -5.46 1.03
C ASN A 13 -16.65 -6.43 1.23
N PHE A 14 -16.42 -7.70 0.98
CA PHE A 14 -17.42 -8.76 1.13
C PHE A 14 -16.75 -10.04 1.64
N ASP A 15 -17.53 -10.91 2.27
CA ASP A 15 -17.09 -12.22 2.69
C ASP A 15 -16.99 -13.17 1.49
N GLY A 16 -15.76 -13.50 1.10
CA GLY A 16 -15.46 -14.44 0.02
C GLY A 16 -15.15 -15.86 0.51
N GLY A 17 -15.23 -16.08 1.82
CA GLY A 17 -14.89 -17.34 2.48
C GLY A 17 -13.40 -17.57 2.65
N ASP A 18 -13.05 -18.58 3.45
CA ASP A 18 -11.69 -18.87 3.94
C ASP A 18 -10.63 -18.91 2.83
N LEU A 19 -10.94 -19.51 1.68
CA LEU A 19 -9.99 -19.63 0.57
C LEU A 19 -9.62 -18.25 -0.02
N LEU A 20 -10.60 -17.35 -0.15
CA LEU A 20 -10.34 -16.00 -0.65
C LEU A 20 -9.61 -15.16 0.40
N ASP A 21 -9.90 -15.36 1.65
CA ASP A 21 -9.22 -14.71 2.78
C ASP A 21 -7.73 -15.04 2.79
N GLU A 22 -7.38 -16.32 2.73
CA GLU A 22 -5.98 -16.78 2.63
C GLU A 22 -5.29 -16.24 1.39
N ALA A 23 -5.96 -16.24 0.24
CA ALA A 23 -5.42 -15.69 -0.99
C ALA A 23 -5.15 -14.18 -0.89
N MET A 24 -6.08 -13.41 -0.33
CA MET A 24 -5.93 -11.96 -0.16
C MET A 24 -4.88 -11.59 0.90
N LEU A 25 -4.73 -12.40 1.95
CA LEU A 25 -3.63 -12.29 2.91
C LEU A 25 -2.28 -12.54 2.23
N ALA A 26 -2.15 -13.59 1.43
CA ALA A 26 -0.93 -13.90 0.68
C ALA A 26 -0.60 -12.78 -0.32
N ILE A 27 -1.59 -12.28 -1.09
CA ILE A 27 -1.45 -11.18 -2.05
C ILE A 27 -1.01 -9.89 -1.34
N SER A 28 -1.54 -9.62 -0.17
CA SER A 28 -1.15 -8.46 0.66
C SER A 28 0.25 -8.62 1.26
N GLY A 29 0.76 -9.84 1.35
CA GLY A 29 2.07 -10.17 1.91
C GLY A 29 3.21 -9.95 0.92
N THR A 30 4.42 -9.71 1.44
CA THR A 30 5.61 -9.45 0.60
C THR A 30 6.17 -10.74 -0.04
N ALA A 31 6.06 -11.87 0.65
CA ALA A 31 6.71 -13.13 0.24
C ALA A 31 6.20 -13.65 -1.11
N MET A 32 4.90 -13.49 -1.39
CA MET A 32 4.30 -13.92 -2.66
C MET A 32 4.94 -13.22 -3.87
N TRP A 33 5.45 -12.02 -3.70
CA TRP A 33 5.98 -11.18 -4.79
C TRP A 33 7.47 -11.34 -5.04
N ILE A 34 8.17 -12.20 -4.26
CA ILE A 34 9.59 -12.48 -4.46
C ILE A 34 9.92 -12.88 -5.92
N PRO A 35 9.15 -13.77 -6.59
CA PRO A 35 9.42 -14.11 -8.00
C PRO A 35 9.32 -12.90 -8.93
N LEU A 36 8.39 -11.97 -8.66
CA LEU A 36 8.24 -10.73 -9.44
C LEU A 36 9.44 -9.79 -9.24
N TYR A 37 9.94 -9.64 -8.01
CA TYR A 37 11.16 -8.86 -7.75
C TYR A 37 12.36 -9.46 -8.48
N LEU A 38 12.53 -10.77 -8.44
CA LEU A 38 13.60 -11.45 -9.16
C LEU A 38 13.51 -11.24 -10.68
N LEU A 39 12.30 -11.31 -11.24
CA LEU A 39 12.06 -11.02 -12.65
C LEU A 39 12.43 -9.56 -13.01
N ILE A 40 12.03 -8.59 -12.18
CA ILE A 40 12.37 -7.18 -12.37
C ILE A 40 13.89 -6.99 -12.39
N PHE A 41 14.58 -7.53 -11.40
CA PHE A 41 16.03 -7.40 -11.27
C PHE A 41 16.77 -8.06 -12.42
N TRP A 42 16.33 -9.25 -12.84
CA TRP A 42 16.88 -9.92 -14.01
C TRP A 42 16.69 -9.11 -15.29
N LEU A 43 15.49 -8.56 -15.52
CA LEU A 43 15.22 -7.74 -16.72
C LEU A 43 16.03 -6.44 -16.72
N VAL A 44 16.17 -5.78 -15.58
CA VAL A 44 17.00 -4.57 -15.48
C VAL A 44 18.47 -4.89 -15.71
N GLN A 45 18.98 -5.95 -15.08
CA GLN A 45 20.36 -6.40 -15.26
C GLN A 45 20.63 -6.77 -16.72
N ARG A 46 19.74 -7.53 -17.36
CA ARG A 46 19.89 -7.96 -18.75
C ARG A 46 19.88 -6.79 -19.75
N ASN A 47 19.05 -5.76 -19.48
CA ASN A 47 18.91 -4.63 -20.41
C ASN A 47 19.99 -3.55 -20.21
N TYR A 48 20.49 -3.37 -18.98
CA TYR A 48 21.32 -2.20 -18.63
C TYR A 48 22.61 -2.58 -17.87
N GLY A 49 22.77 -3.84 -17.46
CA GLY A 49 23.96 -4.32 -16.75
C GLY A 49 23.92 -4.09 -15.23
N TRP A 50 24.96 -4.56 -14.54
CA TRP A 50 25.04 -4.61 -13.07
C TRP A 50 25.07 -3.23 -12.42
N LYS A 51 25.75 -2.25 -13.00
CA LYS A 51 25.81 -0.88 -12.46
C LYS A 51 24.42 -0.24 -12.44
N ALA A 52 23.66 -0.42 -13.53
CA ALA A 52 22.30 0.09 -13.62
C ALA A 52 21.36 -0.65 -12.69
N LEU A 53 21.52 -1.96 -12.50
CA LEU A 53 20.77 -2.72 -11.50
C LEU A 53 21.02 -2.18 -10.08
N GLY A 54 22.27 -1.92 -9.70
CA GLY A 54 22.60 -1.31 -8.42
C GLY A 54 21.91 0.05 -8.21
N GLY A 55 21.95 0.90 -9.24
CA GLY A 55 21.25 2.16 -9.25
C GLY A 55 19.73 2.04 -9.16
N PHE A 56 19.15 1.08 -9.86
CA PHE A 56 17.72 0.78 -9.81
C PHE A 56 17.29 0.35 -8.39
N ILE A 57 18.02 -0.59 -7.77
CA ILE A 57 17.73 -1.05 -6.42
C ILE A 57 17.83 0.10 -5.41
N LEU A 58 18.86 0.94 -5.52
CA LEU A 58 19.02 2.10 -4.66
C LEU A 58 17.83 3.07 -4.79
N LEU A 59 17.46 3.44 -6.02
CA LEU A 59 16.34 4.34 -6.27
C LEU A 59 15.01 3.75 -5.81
N LEU A 60 14.81 2.45 -6.01
CA LEU A 60 13.63 1.75 -5.53
C LEU A 60 13.56 1.77 -3.99
N ALA A 61 14.65 1.44 -3.31
CA ALA A 61 14.71 1.46 -1.86
C ALA A 61 14.44 2.86 -1.30
N VAL A 62 15.01 3.90 -1.90
CA VAL A 62 14.74 5.29 -1.52
C VAL A 62 13.28 5.67 -1.77
N ALA A 63 12.72 5.33 -2.93
CA ALA A 63 11.32 5.65 -3.24
C ALA A 63 10.35 4.93 -2.29
N MET A 64 10.59 3.66 -1.98
CA MET A 64 9.76 2.89 -1.03
C MET A 64 9.91 3.43 0.40
N GLY A 65 11.12 3.75 0.83
CA GLY A 65 11.37 4.33 2.16
C GLY A 65 10.71 5.70 2.32
N LEU A 66 10.79 6.57 1.31
CA LEU A 66 10.09 7.86 1.31
C LEU A 66 8.56 7.67 1.30
N ALA A 67 8.05 6.73 0.53
CA ALA A 67 6.62 6.42 0.50
C ALA A 67 6.10 5.99 1.86
N ASP A 68 6.82 5.09 2.54
CA ASP A 68 6.45 4.61 3.87
C ASP A 68 6.60 5.72 4.93
N MET A 69 7.67 6.50 4.87
CA MET A 69 7.88 7.64 5.77
C MET A 69 6.76 8.68 5.65
N VAL A 70 6.43 9.10 4.43
CA VAL A 70 5.35 10.08 4.19
C VAL A 70 4.00 9.52 4.66
N ALA A 71 3.68 8.27 4.29
CA ALA A 71 2.46 7.62 4.78
C ALA A 71 2.45 7.50 6.31
N GLY A 72 3.60 7.27 6.94
CA GLY A 72 3.77 7.26 8.40
C GLY A 72 3.45 8.60 9.05
N ILE A 73 3.90 9.71 8.47
CA ILE A 73 3.61 11.07 8.96
C ILE A 73 2.11 11.31 9.09
N PHE A 74 1.33 10.89 8.08
CA PHE A 74 -0.13 11.02 8.10
C PHE A 74 -0.85 10.08 9.09
N LYS A 75 -0.15 9.11 9.66
CA LYS A 75 -0.69 8.18 10.66
C LYS A 75 -0.37 8.58 12.10
N HIS A 76 0.47 9.59 12.30
CA HIS A 76 0.88 10.09 13.62
C HIS A 76 0.33 11.49 13.83
N SER A 77 -0.69 11.63 14.68
CA SER A 77 -1.37 12.90 14.96
C SER A 77 -0.42 14.05 15.34
N GLY A 78 0.60 13.79 16.14
CA GLY A 78 1.50 14.82 16.65
C GLY A 78 2.45 15.47 15.64
N LEU A 79 2.73 14.83 14.50
CA LEU A 79 3.68 15.37 13.52
C LEU A 79 3.09 16.47 12.63
N LEU A 80 1.79 16.48 12.45
CA LEU A 80 1.08 17.43 11.58
C LEU A 80 0.37 18.54 12.33
N GLU A 81 0.29 18.50 13.66
CA GLU A 81 -0.42 19.50 14.48
C GLU A 81 0.06 20.93 14.20
N GLY A 82 1.36 21.13 13.93
CA GLY A 82 1.91 22.43 13.61
C GLY A 82 1.59 22.95 12.20
N LEU A 83 1.25 22.06 11.26
CA LEU A 83 0.98 22.38 9.86
C LEU A 83 -0.51 22.32 9.53
N LEU A 84 -1.22 21.38 10.13
CA LEU A 84 -2.64 21.14 9.94
C LEU A 84 -3.33 21.04 11.30
N PRO A 85 -3.70 22.18 11.90
CA PRO A 85 -4.45 22.20 13.16
C PRO A 85 -5.75 21.39 12.98
N ASN A 86 -6.03 20.51 13.91
CA ASN A 86 -7.17 19.59 13.90
C ASN A 86 -7.08 18.44 12.89
N PHE A 87 -5.88 18.07 12.41
CA PHE A 87 -5.74 16.87 11.61
C PHE A 87 -5.73 15.65 12.54
N GLU A 88 -6.76 14.80 12.38
CA GLU A 88 -6.85 13.50 13.04
C GLU A 88 -6.65 12.38 12.00
N PRO A 89 -5.74 11.41 12.25
CA PRO A 89 -5.59 10.27 11.37
C PRO A 89 -6.90 9.45 11.36
N ARG A 90 -7.33 9.07 10.17
CA ARG A 90 -8.53 8.25 10.00
C ARG A 90 -8.30 6.82 10.49
N TRP A 91 -9.24 6.29 11.23
CA TRP A 91 -9.26 4.88 11.62
C TRP A 91 -9.34 3.96 10.40
N ARG A 92 -8.81 2.75 10.54
CA ARG A 92 -9.02 1.71 9.54
C ARG A 92 -10.45 1.24 9.53
N PRO A 93 -11.00 0.80 8.37
CA PRO A 93 -12.37 0.30 8.29
C PRO A 93 -12.70 -0.78 9.31
N MET A 94 -11.73 -1.65 9.61
CA MET A 94 -11.91 -2.73 10.59
C MET A 94 -12.19 -2.27 12.02
N PHE A 95 -11.94 -0.99 12.35
CA PHE A 95 -12.10 -0.48 13.72
C PHE A 95 -13.12 0.66 13.82
N GLU A 96 -13.44 1.35 12.73
CA GLU A 96 -14.14 2.64 12.79
C GLU A 96 -15.50 2.56 13.49
N PRO A 97 -16.44 1.67 13.15
CA PRO A 97 -17.77 1.68 13.79
C PRO A 97 -17.76 1.16 15.22
N ALA A 98 -16.91 0.18 15.54
CA ALA A 98 -16.89 -0.45 16.87
C ALA A 98 -16.16 0.38 17.93
N LEU A 99 -15.41 1.42 17.51
CA LEU A 99 -14.49 2.15 18.38
C LEU A 99 -14.83 3.65 18.48
N GLU A 100 -15.91 4.07 17.87
CA GLU A 100 -16.39 5.43 18.00
C GLU A 100 -16.71 5.75 19.48
N GLY A 101 -15.95 6.68 20.05
CA GLY A 101 -16.07 7.08 21.44
C GLY A 101 -15.35 6.20 22.47
N LEU A 102 -14.63 5.16 22.08
CA LEU A 102 -13.83 4.34 23.00
C LEU A 102 -12.37 4.81 23.06
N ALA A 103 -11.85 4.93 24.29
CA ALA A 103 -10.42 5.13 24.50
C ALA A 103 -9.65 3.83 24.15
N ILE A 104 -8.91 3.84 23.06
CA ILE A 104 -8.18 2.67 22.59
C ILE A 104 -6.80 2.62 23.22
N THR A 105 -6.60 1.62 24.09
CA THR A 105 -5.31 1.29 24.65
C THR A 105 -4.68 0.12 23.90
N PRO A 106 -3.36 -0.13 24.02
CA PRO A 106 -2.73 -1.34 23.49
C PRO A 106 -3.37 -2.64 23.94
N ASP A 107 -3.90 -2.66 25.17
CA ASP A 107 -4.57 -3.85 25.73
C ASP A 107 -5.97 -4.05 25.16
N SER A 108 -6.72 -2.97 24.92
CA SER A 108 -8.01 -3.04 24.21
C SER A 108 -7.84 -3.52 22.76
N LEU A 109 -6.74 -3.18 22.09
CA LEU A 109 -6.41 -3.72 20.77
C LEU A 109 -6.12 -5.22 20.79
N ARG A 110 -5.50 -5.73 21.86
CA ARG A 110 -5.31 -7.18 22.03
C ARG A 110 -6.62 -7.90 22.24
N THR A 111 -7.47 -7.36 23.10
CA THR A 111 -8.82 -7.91 23.36
C THR A 111 -9.69 -7.89 22.10
N LEU A 112 -9.58 -6.84 21.29
CA LEU A 112 -10.25 -6.76 19.99
C LEU A 112 -9.71 -7.78 18.98
N ARG A 113 -8.41 -8.08 19.05
CA ARG A 113 -7.76 -9.10 18.23
C ARG A 113 -8.23 -10.52 18.60
N ASP A 114 -8.48 -10.75 19.89
CA ASP A 114 -8.82 -12.08 20.43
C ASP A 114 -10.33 -12.36 20.35
N GLY A 115 -11.13 -11.45 19.77
CA GLY A 115 -12.36 -11.96 19.22
C GLY A 115 -13.65 -11.37 19.61
N ALA A 116 -14.00 -10.15 19.71
CA ALA A 116 -15.44 -9.93 19.80
C ALA A 116 -16.00 -8.55 19.39
N LEU A 117 -15.18 -7.54 19.22
CA LEU A 117 -15.67 -6.20 18.90
C LEU A 117 -15.10 -5.73 17.55
N LEU A 118 -15.17 -6.60 16.57
CA LEU A 118 -14.91 -6.18 15.20
C LEU A 118 -16.09 -5.41 14.68
N ALA A 119 -15.79 -4.40 13.93
CA ALA A 119 -16.62 -3.55 13.11
C ALA A 119 -18.09 -3.98 12.94
N GLU A 120 -18.93 -3.13 12.48
CA GLU A 120 -20.32 -3.46 12.15
C GLU A 120 -20.43 -4.81 11.44
N PRO A 121 -21.52 -5.59 11.66
CA PRO A 121 -21.73 -6.90 11.02
C PRO A 121 -21.61 -6.88 9.48
N ALA A 122 -21.67 -5.70 8.88
CA ALA A 122 -21.53 -5.50 7.44
C ALA A 122 -20.08 -5.49 6.93
N VAL A 123 -19.08 -5.37 7.81
CA VAL A 123 -17.66 -5.31 7.42
C VAL A 123 -17.02 -6.67 7.57
N HIS A 124 -16.53 -7.23 6.46
CA HIS A 124 -15.76 -8.46 6.47
C HIS A 124 -14.31 -8.20 6.88
N VAL A 125 -13.85 -8.87 7.94
CA VAL A 125 -12.49 -8.74 8.47
C VAL A 125 -11.92 -10.11 8.81
N PRO A 126 -11.01 -10.66 7.98
CA PRO A 126 -10.25 -11.85 8.36
C PRO A 126 -9.43 -11.60 9.62
N ILE A 127 -9.47 -12.53 10.58
CA ILE A 127 -8.81 -12.39 11.91
C ILE A 127 -7.31 -12.12 11.75
N GLU A 128 -6.66 -12.81 10.83
CA GLU A 128 -5.23 -12.70 10.54
C GLU A 128 -4.87 -11.33 9.93
N ALA A 129 -5.86 -10.59 9.42
CA ALA A 129 -5.67 -9.26 8.87
C ALA A 129 -5.57 -8.17 9.94
N LEU A 130 -5.97 -8.45 11.19
CA LEU A 130 -6.01 -7.47 12.26
C LEU A 130 -4.64 -6.82 12.50
N GLY A 131 -4.63 -5.50 12.64
CA GLY A 131 -3.43 -4.74 13.01
C GLY A 131 -3.37 -3.33 12.47
N GLY A 132 -2.67 -2.47 13.22
CA GLY A 132 -2.52 -1.04 12.93
C GLY A 132 -3.82 -0.25 13.15
N ARG A 133 -3.74 0.92 13.73
CA ARG A 133 -4.91 1.77 14.06
C ARG A 133 -5.41 2.55 12.86
N PHE A 134 -4.50 3.28 12.23
CA PHE A 134 -4.84 4.32 11.27
C PHE A 134 -4.60 3.89 9.84
N GLY A 135 -5.47 4.34 8.95
CA GLY A 135 -5.49 4.03 7.53
C GLY A 135 -5.06 5.19 6.63
N THR A 136 -5.03 6.42 7.13
CA THR A 136 -4.75 7.62 6.33
C THR A 136 -3.49 7.44 5.50
N VAL A 137 -3.58 7.58 4.20
CA VAL A 137 -2.57 7.30 3.18
C VAL A 137 -2.00 5.88 3.26
N SER A 138 -2.36 5.05 2.30
CA SER A 138 -1.89 3.66 2.25
C SER A 138 -0.42 3.57 1.86
N ALA A 139 0.45 3.18 2.80
CA ALA A 139 1.86 2.92 2.52
C ALA A 139 2.05 1.78 1.49
N HIS A 140 1.22 0.71 1.56
CA HIS A 140 1.25 -0.37 0.57
C HIS A 140 0.93 0.13 -0.84
N ALA A 141 -0.11 0.94 -1.00
CA ALA A 141 -0.43 1.53 -2.30
C ALA A 141 0.73 2.40 -2.80
N SER A 142 1.31 3.25 -1.94
CA SER A 142 2.45 4.11 -2.32
C SER A 142 3.66 3.30 -2.77
N THR A 143 4.04 2.27 -2.04
CA THR A 143 5.22 1.45 -2.37
C THR A 143 5.02 0.62 -3.64
N VAL A 144 3.84 -0.01 -3.82
CA VAL A 144 3.60 -0.83 -5.02
C VAL A 144 3.43 0.01 -6.28
N TRP A 145 2.84 1.21 -6.19
CA TRP A 145 2.79 2.13 -7.32
C TRP A 145 4.16 2.71 -7.66
N ALA A 146 5.00 3.03 -6.68
CA ALA A 146 6.38 3.45 -6.93
C ALA A 146 7.18 2.35 -7.65
N LEU A 147 7.06 1.10 -7.20
CA LEU A 147 7.65 -0.07 -7.88
C LEU A 147 7.11 -0.22 -9.31
N CYS A 148 5.79 -0.14 -9.49
CA CYS A 148 5.14 -0.29 -10.79
C CYS A 148 5.66 0.75 -11.80
N ILE A 149 5.58 2.04 -11.45
CA ILE A 149 5.97 3.13 -12.35
C ILE A 149 7.45 3.09 -12.67
N LEU A 150 8.32 2.91 -11.67
CA LEU A 150 9.76 2.86 -11.88
C LEU A 150 10.14 1.65 -12.77
N SER A 151 9.67 0.44 -12.43
CA SER A 151 10.03 -0.77 -13.18
C SER A 151 9.44 -0.80 -14.59
N ALA A 152 8.18 -0.40 -14.78
CA ALA A 152 7.54 -0.34 -16.10
C ALA A 152 8.23 0.69 -17.01
N SER A 153 8.61 1.85 -16.46
CA SER A 153 9.31 2.91 -17.19
C SER A 153 10.74 2.54 -17.59
N VAL A 154 11.41 1.72 -16.76
CA VAL A 154 12.78 1.25 -17.05
C VAL A 154 12.76 0.07 -18.02
N ILE A 155 11.90 -0.93 -17.82
CA ILE A 155 11.87 -2.16 -18.63
C ILE A 155 11.25 -1.95 -20.00
N ARG A 156 10.28 -1.02 -20.14
CA ARG A 156 9.68 -0.59 -21.42
C ARG A 156 9.12 -1.72 -22.28
N ARG A 157 8.51 -2.74 -21.68
CA ARG A 157 7.84 -3.84 -22.36
C ARG A 157 6.35 -3.81 -22.07
N ARG A 158 5.49 -3.79 -23.08
CA ARG A 158 4.02 -3.69 -22.92
C ARG A 158 3.46 -4.80 -22.02
N TRP A 159 3.86 -6.05 -22.26
CA TRP A 159 3.41 -7.18 -21.44
C TRP A 159 3.79 -7.01 -19.96
N PHE A 160 5.02 -6.51 -19.69
CA PHE A 160 5.50 -6.27 -18.34
C PHE A 160 4.73 -5.12 -17.66
N THR A 161 4.47 -4.03 -18.39
CA THR A 161 3.65 -2.92 -17.86
C THR A 161 2.24 -3.40 -17.48
N ILE A 162 1.61 -4.21 -18.32
CA ILE A 162 0.29 -4.79 -18.04
C ILE A 162 0.36 -5.70 -16.80
N LEU A 163 1.36 -6.58 -16.73
CA LEU A 163 1.59 -7.43 -15.56
C LEU A 163 1.74 -6.60 -14.28
N MET A 164 2.58 -5.57 -14.29
CA MET A 164 2.80 -4.71 -13.13
C MET A 164 1.53 -3.97 -12.71
N LEU A 165 0.74 -3.46 -13.66
CA LEU A 165 -0.53 -2.80 -13.36
C LEU A 165 -1.53 -3.77 -12.71
N LEU A 166 -1.67 -4.98 -13.26
CA LEU A 166 -2.58 -5.99 -12.71
C LEU A 166 -2.16 -6.39 -11.28
N CYS A 167 -0.87 -6.66 -11.06
CA CYS A 167 -0.34 -6.98 -9.72
C CYS A 167 -0.57 -5.81 -8.73
N THR A 168 -0.30 -4.58 -9.16
CA THR A 168 -0.48 -3.39 -8.33
C THR A 168 -1.94 -3.17 -7.94
N LEU A 169 -2.86 -3.29 -8.90
CA LEU A 169 -4.30 -3.17 -8.64
C LEU A 169 -4.79 -4.28 -7.70
N LEU A 170 -4.31 -5.50 -7.90
CA LEU A 170 -4.67 -6.64 -7.05
C LEU A 170 -4.17 -6.45 -5.61
N ILE A 171 -2.94 -5.97 -5.42
CA ILE A 171 -2.42 -5.61 -4.09
C ILE A 171 -3.24 -4.49 -3.47
N CYS A 172 -3.56 -3.43 -4.22
CA CYS A 172 -4.40 -2.34 -3.73
C CYS A 172 -5.80 -2.83 -3.31
N TYR A 173 -6.41 -3.70 -4.12
CA TYR A 173 -7.72 -4.28 -3.80
C TYR A 173 -7.66 -5.17 -2.55
N SER A 174 -6.61 -5.97 -2.38
CA SER A 174 -6.46 -6.79 -1.17
C SER A 174 -6.49 -5.96 0.13
N ARG A 175 -6.07 -4.67 0.07
CA ARG A 175 -6.13 -3.79 1.25
C ARG A 175 -7.54 -3.36 1.61
N ILE A 176 -8.44 -3.23 0.62
CA ILE A 176 -9.86 -2.95 0.81
C ILE A 176 -10.55 -4.22 1.33
N TYR A 177 -10.31 -5.36 0.68
CA TYR A 177 -10.88 -6.64 1.06
C TYR A 177 -10.55 -7.02 2.52
N LEU A 178 -9.31 -6.80 2.94
CA LEU A 178 -8.84 -7.06 4.31
C LEU A 178 -9.22 -5.93 5.30
N ALA A 179 -10.12 -5.04 4.96
CA ALA A 179 -10.58 -3.91 5.78
C ALA A 179 -9.44 -3.03 6.36
N LYS A 180 -8.29 -2.96 5.69
CA LYS A 180 -7.12 -2.19 6.15
C LYS A 180 -7.14 -0.74 5.70
N HIS A 181 -7.79 -0.44 4.58
CA HIS A 181 -7.83 0.90 3.99
C HIS A 181 -9.15 1.16 3.28
N TYR A 182 -9.60 2.40 3.34
CA TYR A 182 -10.65 2.91 2.47
C TYR A 182 -10.14 3.16 1.05
N PRO A 183 -11.02 3.19 0.03
CA PRO A 183 -10.62 3.51 -1.35
C PRO A 183 -9.84 4.82 -1.48
N MET A 184 -10.21 5.87 -0.73
CA MET A 184 -9.50 7.16 -0.74
C MET A 184 -8.08 7.08 -0.14
N ASP A 185 -7.83 6.21 0.86
CA ASP A 185 -6.48 5.98 1.39
C ASP A 185 -5.58 5.36 0.30
N ILE A 186 -6.16 4.44 -0.49
CA ILE A 186 -5.48 3.83 -1.63
C ILE A 186 -5.21 4.86 -2.72
N PHE A 187 -6.20 5.71 -3.03
CA PHE A 187 -6.06 6.75 -4.06
C PHE A 187 -4.91 7.72 -3.73
N TRP A 188 -4.87 8.27 -2.52
CA TRP A 188 -3.79 9.17 -2.10
C TRP A 188 -2.43 8.47 -2.05
N GLY A 189 -2.40 7.23 -1.55
CA GLY A 189 -1.19 6.41 -1.59
C GLY A 189 -0.70 6.16 -3.01
N SER A 190 -1.60 5.89 -3.95
CA SER A 190 -1.27 5.67 -5.36
C SER A 190 -0.66 6.92 -6.01
N LEU A 191 -1.23 8.10 -5.77
CA LEU A 191 -0.68 9.37 -6.27
C LEU A 191 0.74 9.61 -5.76
N LEU A 192 0.98 9.39 -4.48
CA LEU A 192 2.32 9.49 -3.88
C LEU A 192 3.29 8.50 -4.54
N GLY A 193 2.88 7.24 -4.68
CA GLY A 193 3.71 6.21 -5.32
C GLY A 193 4.04 6.52 -6.77
N ILE A 194 3.06 6.97 -7.56
CA ILE A 194 3.26 7.38 -8.96
C ILE A 194 4.29 8.51 -9.05
N LEU A 195 4.16 9.53 -8.19
CA LEU A 195 5.11 10.64 -8.16
C LEU A 195 6.54 10.18 -7.85
N LEU A 196 6.71 9.38 -6.80
CA LEU A 196 8.03 8.87 -6.40
C LEU A 196 8.64 7.93 -7.45
N GLY A 197 7.84 7.05 -8.04
CA GLY A 197 8.27 6.18 -9.13
C GLY A 197 8.68 6.95 -10.38
N TRP A 198 7.95 8.02 -10.71
CA TRP A 198 8.29 8.93 -11.82
C TRP A 198 9.60 9.68 -11.57
N ILE A 199 9.80 10.24 -10.37
CA ILE A 199 11.08 10.87 -9.98
C ILE A 199 12.21 9.85 -10.06
N GLY A 200 12.02 8.64 -9.51
CA GLY A 200 12.98 7.55 -9.60
C GLY A 200 13.37 7.22 -11.05
N ASN A 201 12.41 7.18 -11.96
CA ASN A 201 12.65 6.98 -13.38
C ASN A 201 13.51 8.09 -14.01
N LEU A 202 13.23 9.37 -13.72
CA LEU A 202 14.04 10.50 -14.21
C LEU A 202 15.49 10.39 -13.72
N LEU A 203 15.68 10.07 -12.44
CA LEU A 203 17.02 9.91 -11.86
C LEU A 203 17.74 8.69 -12.43
N PHE A 204 17.03 7.58 -12.68
CA PHE A 204 17.61 6.38 -13.27
C PHE A 204 18.24 6.68 -14.64
N PHE A 205 17.48 7.29 -15.55
CA PHE A 205 18.01 7.61 -16.88
C PHE A 205 19.07 8.71 -16.86
N ARG A 206 18.99 9.65 -15.93
CA ARG A 206 20.00 10.71 -15.82
C ARG A 206 21.35 10.21 -15.33
N TYR A 207 21.38 9.29 -14.37
CA TYR A 207 22.62 8.91 -13.67
C TYR A 207 23.13 7.51 -13.99
N PHE A 208 22.26 6.58 -14.34
CA PHE A 208 22.61 5.18 -14.51
C PHE A 208 22.49 4.68 -15.95
N CYS A 209 21.76 5.38 -16.81
CA CYS A 209 21.58 5.08 -18.23
C CYS A 209 22.06 6.21 -19.12
N ARG A 210 23.20 6.83 -18.85
CA ARG A 210 23.82 7.70 -19.87
C ARG A 210 24.23 6.81 -21.04
N THR A 211 23.44 6.86 -22.11
CA THR A 211 23.90 6.42 -23.44
C THR A 211 25.18 7.18 -23.78
N LYS A 212 26.22 6.42 -24.11
CA LYS A 212 27.42 6.97 -24.74
C LYS A 212 27.05 7.60 -26.05
#